data_16574c3c0b33dab7ca0d5dff327b1557
#
_entry.id   16574c3c0b33dab7ca0d5dff327b1557
#
_cell.length_a   1.000
_cell.length_b   1.000
_cell.length_c   1.000
_cell.angle_alpha   90.00
_cell.angle_beta   90.00
_cell.angle_gamma   90.00
#
_symmetry.space_group_name_H-M   'P 1'
#
loop_
_entity.id
_entity.type
_entity.pdbx_description
1 polymer ?
#
loop_
_entity_poly.entity_id
_entity_poly.type
_entity_poly.pdbx_seq_one_letter_code
_entity_poly.pdbx_strand_id
1 'polypeptide(L)'
;MYDEIGTHFSRTRQKTYGTSSSNWPVTDKYLKKLKAGQSILDIGCGNGKLISGLPKGVSYLGTDFSQTLLTEAKLLYPGYDFRFGNAIEPNHWEGLGMYEAIFCVAVLHHIPERAQQVYILTEAKKHLKKGGFLYLTVWNLWQEKFAQYQIDDHFEVPYNKKWIRYCVAFDVQTLTDILTEAGFNVEEMFYAGQDGGRADMINGQNLVVVARA
;
A
#
# COMPACT_ATOMS: atom_id res chain seq x y z
N MET A 1 1.63 -5.55 -17.11
CA MET A 1 0.24 -5.48 -16.64
C MET A 1 -0.09 -4.10 -16.05
N TYR A 2 0.55 -3.63 -14.97
CA TYR A 2 0.19 -2.32 -14.37
C TYR A 2 0.46 -1.12 -15.27
N ASP A 3 1.45 -1.15 -16.14
CA ASP A 3 1.65 -0.12 -17.16
C ASP A 3 0.53 -0.07 -18.22
N GLU A 4 -0.07 -1.21 -18.54
CA GLU A 4 -1.21 -1.28 -19.48
C GLU A 4 -2.54 -0.89 -18.80
N ILE A 5 -2.64 -1.09 -17.51
CA ILE A 5 -3.84 -0.79 -16.71
C ILE A 5 -3.90 0.69 -16.28
N GLY A 6 -2.77 1.39 -16.24
CA GLY A 6 -2.61 2.68 -15.54
C GLY A 6 -3.69 3.71 -15.82
N THR A 7 -3.97 4.02 -17.09
CA THR A 7 -5.02 4.99 -17.46
C THR A 7 -6.43 4.56 -17.09
N HIS A 8 -6.68 3.25 -17.02
CA HIS A 8 -8.00 2.70 -16.64
C HIS A 8 -8.17 2.64 -15.11
N PHE A 9 -7.08 2.37 -14.39
CA PHE A 9 -7.05 2.23 -12.94
C PHE A 9 -7.49 3.52 -12.24
N SER A 10 -7.06 4.66 -12.72
CA SER A 10 -7.39 5.97 -12.19
C SER A 10 -8.86 6.36 -12.37
N ARG A 11 -9.41 6.10 -13.55
CA ARG A 11 -10.82 6.43 -13.85
C ARG A 11 -11.82 5.66 -13.00
N THR A 12 -11.53 4.39 -12.68
CA THR A 12 -12.43 3.56 -11.87
C THR A 12 -12.41 3.95 -10.39
N ARG A 13 -11.26 4.39 -9.87
CA ARG A 13 -11.13 4.80 -8.47
C ARG A 13 -11.70 6.18 -8.18
N GLN A 14 -11.68 7.11 -9.12
CA GLN A 14 -12.33 8.41 -8.97
C GLN A 14 -13.85 8.30 -8.82
N LYS A 15 -14.48 7.27 -9.42
CA LYS A 15 -15.94 7.04 -9.34
C LYS A 15 -16.38 6.31 -8.07
N THR A 16 -15.50 5.57 -7.39
CA THR A 16 -15.89 4.65 -6.30
C THR A 16 -16.00 5.31 -4.93
N TYR A 17 -15.37 6.47 -4.74
CA TYR A 17 -15.35 7.18 -3.45
C TYR A 17 -15.79 8.64 -3.65
N GLY A 18 -17.06 8.84 -4.00
CA GLY A 18 -17.64 10.16 -4.22
C GLY A 18 -17.28 11.17 -3.11
N THR A 19 -16.89 12.36 -3.56
CA THR A 19 -16.74 13.63 -2.85
C THR A 19 -15.67 13.74 -1.73
N SER A 20 -14.69 14.61 -1.97
CA SER A 20 -13.78 15.36 -1.10
C SER A 20 -12.64 14.64 -0.33
N SER A 21 -12.69 13.38 0.00
CA SER A 21 -11.52 12.61 0.45
C SER A 21 -11.39 11.37 -0.42
N SER A 22 -10.31 11.27 -1.16
CA SER A 22 -10.10 10.17 -2.11
C SER A 22 -9.48 8.94 -1.46
N ASN A 23 -9.08 9.02 -0.21
CA ASN A 23 -8.49 7.93 0.55
C ASN A 23 -9.54 7.10 1.29
N TRP A 24 -9.15 5.90 1.63
CA TRP A 24 -9.92 5.07 2.54
C TRP A 24 -9.86 5.64 3.95
N PRO A 25 -11.00 5.75 4.69
CA PRO A 25 -11.05 6.49 5.97
C PRO A 25 -10.02 6.03 7.02
N VAL A 26 -9.70 4.73 7.06
CA VAL A 26 -8.69 4.23 7.99
C VAL A 26 -7.28 4.74 7.64
N THR A 27 -6.95 4.88 6.37
CA THR A 27 -5.67 5.45 5.92
C THR A 27 -5.56 6.91 6.32
N ASP A 28 -6.63 7.69 6.13
CA ASP A 28 -6.69 9.09 6.55
C ASP A 28 -6.48 9.27 8.06
N LYS A 29 -6.98 8.34 8.88
CA LYS A 29 -6.74 8.35 10.33
C LYS A 29 -5.23 8.34 10.66
N TYR A 30 -4.42 7.57 9.91
CA TYR A 30 -2.98 7.49 10.16
C TYR A 30 -2.22 8.64 9.49
N LEU A 31 -2.65 9.10 8.32
CA LEU A 31 -2.09 10.31 7.72
C LEU A 31 -2.25 11.53 8.64
N LYS A 32 -3.39 11.71 9.29
CA LYS A 32 -3.66 12.80 10.23
C LYS A 32 -2.78 12.80 11.50
N LYS A 33 -2.07 11.71 11.78
CA LYS A 33 -1.07 11.66 12.87
C LYS A 33 0.24 12.38 12.50
N LEU A 34 0.48 12.61 11.21
CA LEU A 34 1.68 13.29 10.71
C LEU A 34 1.60 14.80 10.95
N LYS A 35 2.75 15.42 11.15
CA LYS A 35 2.90 16.84 11.43
C LYS A 35 3.73 17.53 10.34
N ALA A 36 3.53 18.82 10.15
CA ALA A 36 4.37 19.63 9.28
C ALA A 36 5.87 19.45 9.61
N GLY A 37 6.70 19.38 8.59
CA GLY A 37 8.14 19.09 8.69
C GLY A 37 8.51 17.61 8.73
N GLN A 38 7.53 16.71 8.86
CA GLN A 38 7.76 15.27 8.72
C GLN A 38 7.77 14.85 7.24
N SER A 39 8.34 13.68 6.97
CA SER A 39 8.47 13.09 5.63
C SER A 39 7.91 11.67 5.59
N ILE A 40 7.30 11.31 4.47
CA ILE A 40 6.82 9.95 4.23
C ILE A 40 7.34 9.38 2.92
N LEU A 41 7.47 8.06 2.89
CA LEU A 41 7.66 7.26 1.69
C LEU A 41 6.38 6.46 1.44
N ASP A 42 5.87 6.50 0.20
CA ASP A 42 4.71 5.72 -0.25
C ASP A 42 5.18 4.68 -1.27
N ILE A 43 5.27 3.42 -0.85
CA ILE A 43 5.72 2.30 -1.67
C ILE A 43 4.53 1.77 -2.47
N GLY A 44 4.66 1.70 -3.81
CA GLY A 44 3.56 1.35 -4.70
C GLY A 44 2.50 2.44 -4.74
N CYS A 45 2.92 3.69 -4.86
CA CYS A 45 2.08 4.87 -4.75
C CYS A 45 1.01 5.01 -5.84
N GLY A 46 1.16 4.27 -6.95
CA GLY A 46 0.28 4.37 -8.11
C GLY A 46 0.22 5.80 -8.65
N ASN A 47 -0.98 6.35 -8.77
CA ASN A 47 -1.21 7.72 -9.22
C ASN A 47 -1.17 8.77 -8.10
N GLY A 48 -0.56 8.47 -6.95
CA GLY A 48 -0.35 9.42 -5.85
C GLY A 48 -1.59 9.69 -4.98
N LYS A 49 -2.55 8.77 -4.97
CA LYS A 49 -3.84 8.96 -4.28
C LYS A 49 -3.69 9.34 -2.79
N LEU A 50 -2.66 8.83 -2.12
CA LEU A 50 -2.39 9.09 -0.70
C LEU A 50 -2.26 10.60 -0.40
N ILE A 51 -1.75 11.37 -1.35
CA ILE A 51 -1.50 12.81 -1.23
C ILE A 51 -2.77 13.59 -0.89
N SER A 52 -3.93 13.17 -1.38
CA SER A 52 -5.19 13.86 -1.13
C SER A 52 -5.58 13.96 0.35
N GLY A 53 -5.07 13.06 1.20
CA GLY A 53 -5.25 13.08 2.66
C GLY A 53 -4.03 13.58 3.44
N LEU A 54 -2.96 13.98 2.75
CA LEU A 54 -1.71 14.35 3.39
C LEU A 54 -1.83 15.71 4.09
N PRO A 55 -1.44 15.83 5.37
CA PRO A 55 -1.43 17.11 6.08
C PRO A 55 -0.47 18.12 5.42
N LYS A 56 -0.86 19.40 5.45
CA LYS A 56 -0.03 20.48 4.91
C LYS A 56 1.35 20.52 5.58
N GLY A 57 2.41 20.64 4.76
CA GLY A 57 3.79 20.72 5.25
C GLY A 57 4.44 19.37 5.54
N VAL A 58 3.79 18.25 5.24
CA VAL A 58 4.42 16.91 5.21
C VAL A 58 5.06 16.71 3.85
N SER A 59 6.35 16.33 3.83
CA SER A 59 7.07 15.97 2.61
C SER A 59 6.70 14.55 2.19
N TYR A 60 6.59 14.32 0.87
CA TYR A 60 6.16 13.06 0.30
C TYR A 60 7.10 12.63 -0.82
N LEU A 61 7.48 11.36 -0.81
CA LEU A 61 8.06 10.67 -1.95
C LEU A 61 7.20 9.44 -2.26
N GLY A 62 6.67 9.35 -3.47
CA GLY A 62 5.99 8.17 -3.97
C GLY A 62 6.90 7.36 -4.88
N THR A 63 6.90 6.02 -4.72
CA THR A 63 7.63 5.12 -5.60
C THR A 63 6.69 4.09 -6.20
N ASP A 64 6.84 3.80 -7.48
CA ASP A 64 6.06 2.78 -8.20
C ASP A 64 6.85 2.22 -9.39
N PHE A 65 6.57 1.00 -9.78
CA PHE A 65 7.19 0.40 -10.97
C PHE A 65 6.38 0.64 -12.26
N SER A 66 5.22 1.27 -12.19
CA SER A 66 4.41 1.65 -13.34
C SER A 66 4.71 3.08 -13.77
N GLN A 67 5.42 3.23 -14.87
CA GLN A 67 5.71 4.54 -15.46
C GLN A 67 4.44 5.29 -15.85
N THR A 68 3.41 4.57 -16.29
CA THR A 68 2.11 5.14 -16.65
C THR A 68 1.42 5.78 -15.45
N LEU A 69 1.39 5.08 -14.30
CA LEU A 69 0.80 5.61 -13.07
C LEU A 69 1.58 6.81 -12.52
N LEU A 70 2.92 6.74 -12.56
CA LEU A 70 3.77 7.87 -12.14
C LEU A 70 3.61 9.10 -13.02
N THR A 71 3.43 8.93 -14.33
CA THR A 71 3.15 10.04 -15.24
C THR A 71 1.86 10.73 -14.84
N GLU A 72 0.81 9.97 -14.55
CA GLU A 72 -0.44 10.52 -14.05
C GLU A 72 -0.29 11.20 -12.69
N ALA A 73 0.45 10.57 -11.75
CA ALA A 73 0.71 11.13 -10.42
C ALA A 73 1.37 12.51 -10.51
N LYS A 74 2.38 12.65 -11.38
CA LYS A 74 3.07 13.94 -11.61
C LYS A 74 2.16 15.02 -12.21
N LEU A 75 1.21 14.64 -13.04
CA LEU A 75 0.22 15.56 -13.59
C LEU A 75 -0.82 15.99 -12.53
N LEU A 76 -1.27 15.06 -11.68
CA LEU A 76 -2.25 15.33 -10.64
C LEU A 76 -1.67 16.11 -9.45
N TYR A 77 -0.40 15.86 -9.13
CA TYR A 77 0.28 16.39 -7.95
C TYR A 77 1.68 16.95 -8.29
N PRO A 78 1.78 18.04 -9.10
CA PRO A 78 3.06 18.55 -9.61
C PRO A 78 4.01 19.08 -8.53
N GLY A 79 3.51 19.29 -7.30
CA GLY A 79 4.33 19.76 -6.17
C GLY A 79 4.93 18.66 -5.30
N TYR A 80 4.84 17.39 -5.72
CA TYR A 80 5.32 16.25 -4.97
C TYR A 80 6.30 15.41 -5.78
N ASP A 81 7.16 14.65 -5.07
CA ASP A 81 8.20 13.85 -5.70
C ASP A 81 7.71 12.42 -6.00
N PHE A 82 8.05 11.95 -7.20
CA PHE A 82 7.74 10.60 -7.65
C PHE A 82 8.95 9.96 -8.34
N ARG A 83 9.26 8.74 -7.93
CA ARG A 83 10.40 7.98 -8.45
C ARG A 83 9.96 6.64 -9.01
N PHE A 84 10.42 6.32 -10.21
CA PHE A 84 10.27 4.99 -10.80
C PHE A 84 11.21 4.00 -10.10
N GLY A 85 10.69 2.81 -9.76
CA GLY A 85 11.49 1.72 -9.20
C GLY A 85 10.61 0.57 -8.75
N ASN A 86 11.17 -0.63 -8.82
CA ASN A 86 10.52 -1.85 -8.36
C ASN A 86 11.04 -2.20 -6.96
N ALA A 87 10.16 -2.25 -5.97
CA ALA A 87 10.54 -2.44 -4.57
C ALA A 87 11.22 -3.80 -4.25
N ILE A 88 11.12 -4.78 -5.16
CA ILE A 88 11.86 -6.05 -5.04
C ILE A 88 13.32 -5.94 -5.51
N GLU A 89 13.71 -4.83 -6.14
CA GLU A 89 15.03 -4.62 -6.69
C GLU A 89 15.90 -3.75 -5.77
N PRO A 90 17.19 -4.10 -5.55
CA PRO A 90 18.06 -3.33 -4.66
C PRO A 90 18.22 -1.86 -5.07
N ASN A 91 18.30 -1.55 -6.35
CA ASN A 91 18.45 -0.19 -6.87
C ASN A 91 17.27 0.73 -6.55
N HIS A 92 16.10 0.16 -6.24
CA HIS A 92 14.95 0.93 -5.77
C HIS A 92 15.26 1.69 -4.48
N TRP A 93 16.01 1.08 -3.59
CA TRP A 93 16.28 1.59 -2.25
C TRP A 93 17.49 2.53 -2.19
N GLU A 94 18.35 2.51 -3.22
CA GLU A 94 19.54 3.34 -3.28
C GLU A 94 19.19 4.83 -3.28
N GLY A 95 19.86 5.60 -2.40
CA GLY A 95 19.67 7.05 -2.29
C GLY A 95 18.33 7.49 -1.71
N LEU A 96 17.51 6.57 -1.18
CA LEU A 96 16.35 6.94 -0.37
C LEU A 96 16.82 7.50 0.98
N GLY A 97 16.07 8.48 1.49
CA GLY A 97 16.29 9.08 2.80
C GLY A 97 15.71 8.26 3.96
N MET A 98 15.55 8.94 5.10
CA MET A 98 14.90 8.40 6.29
C MET A 98 13.55 9.11 6.49
N TYR A 99 12.50 8.36 6.85
CA TYR A 99 11.12 8.84 6.91
C TYR A 99 10.50 8.63 8.29
N GLU A 100 9.61 9.52 8.70
CA GLU A 100 8.81 9.35 9.92
C GLU A 100 7.75 8.27 9.76
N ALA A 101 7.24 8.09 8.53
CA ALA A 101 6.32 7.01 8.22
C ALA A 101 6.57 6.46 6.82
N ILE A 102 6.36 5.16 6.68
CA ILE A 102 6.33 4.47 5.39
C ILE A 102 4.92 3.89 5.19
N PHE A 103 4.32 4.19 4.06
CA PHE A 103 3.05 3.64 3.63
C PHE A 103 3.27 2.59 2.55
N CYS A 104 2.59 1.45 2.68
CA CYS A 104 2.57 0.37 1.71
C CYS A 104 1.11 -0.10 1.56
N VAL A 105 0.34 0.64 0.76
CA VAL A 105 -1.12 0.52 0.71
C VAL A 105 -1.56 -0.32 -0.48
N ALA A 106 -2.08 -1.51 -0.21
CA ALA A 106 -2.56 -2.45 -1.21
C ALA A 106 -1.49 -2.88 -2.23
N VAL A 107 -0.27 -3.15 -1.76
CA VAL A 107 0.89 -3.57 -2.59
C VAL A 107 1.29 -5.01 -2.30
N LEU A 108 1.53 -5.36 -1.04
CA LEU A 108 2.25 -6.59 -0.67
C LEU A 108 1.57 -7.87 -1.18
N HIS A 109 0.24 -7.88 -1.29
CA HIS A 109 -0.50 -9.02 -1.83
C HIS A 109 -0.33 -9.23 -3.35
N HIS A 110 0.34 -8.31 -4.05
CA HIS A 110 0.73 -8.47 -5.45
C HIS A 110 2.14 -9.02 -5.62
N ILE A 111 2.85 -9.29 -4.55
CA ILE A 111 4.21 -9.86 -4.56
C ILE A 111 4.09 -11.37 -4.30
N PRO A 112 4.39 -12.23 -5.31
CA PRO A 112 4.18 -13.66 -5.19
C PRO A 112 5.03 -14.33 -4.11
N GLU A 113 6.32 -14.00 -4.10
CA GLU A 113 7.31 -14.71 -3.32
C GLU A 113 7.44 -14.15 -1.90
N ARG A 114 7.28 -15.02 -0.89
CA ARG A 114 7.43 -14.66 0.52
C ARG A 114 8.78 -13.97 0.79
N ALA A 115 9.87 -14.48 0.20
CA ALA A 115 11.19 -13.88 0.38
C ALA A 115 11.26 -12.43 -0.11
N GLN A 116 10.55 -12.10 -1.20
CA GLN A 116 10.45 -10.74 -1.72
C GLN A 116 9.58 -9.84 -0.82
N GLN A 117 8.52 -10.39 -0.23
CA GLN A 117 7.68 -9.68 0.74
C GLN A 117 8.49 -9.29 1.98
N VAL A 118 9.25 -10.24 2.55
CA VAL A 118 10.17 -10.00 3.68
C VAL A 118 11.24 -8.99 3.29
N TYR A 119 11.84 -9.12 2.09
CA TYR A 119 12.86 -8.21 1.59
C TYR A 119 12.35 -6.76 1.55
N ILE A 120 11.19 -6.52 0.92
CA ILE A 120 10.58 -5.18 0.83
C ILE A 120 10.41 -4.56 2.23
N LEU A 121 9.90 -5.33 3.19
CA LEU A 121 9.67 -4.86 4.55
C LEU A 121 10.99 -4.62 5.29
N THR A 122 11.98 -5.49 5.10
CA THR A 122 13.32 -5.32 5.70
C THR A 122 14.00 -4.04 5.19
N GLU A 123 13.93 -3.77 3.88
CA GLU A 123 14.45 -2.53 3.31
C GLU A 123 13.65 -1.33 3.80
N ALA A 124 12.32 -1.40 3.79
CA ALA A 124 11.47 -0.32 4.33
C ALA A 124 11.87 0.04 5.77
N LYS A 125 12.12 -0.96 6.63
CA LYS A 125 12.56 -0.74 8.00
C LYS A 125 13.85 0.08 8.08
N LYS A 126 14.83 -0.17 7.22
CA LYS A 126 16.11 0.57 7.18
C LYS A 126 15.93 2.06 6.87
N HIS A 127 14.82 2.41 6.21
CA HIS A 127 14.46 3.77 5.85
C HIS A 127 13.49 4.45 6.84
N LEU A 128 13.14 3.81 7.96
CA LEU A 128 12.37 4.43 9.04
C LEU A 128 13.28 5.13 10.04
N LYS A 129 12.96 6.37 10.38
CA LYS A 129 13.57 7.08 11.50
C LYS A 129 13.25 6.39 12.82
N LYS A 130 14.07 6.60 13.83
CA LYS A 130 13.80 6.10 15.19
C LYS A 130 12.42 6.59 15.65
N GLY A 131 11.55 5.65 16.04
CA GLY A 131 10.17 5.93 16.44
C GLY A 131 9.20 6.15 15.26
N GLY A 132 9.68 6.01 14.02
CA GLY A 132 8.86 5.99 12.83
C GLY A 132 7.96 4.75 12.77
N PHE A 133 6.97 4.76 11.87
CA PHE A 133 6.04 3.63 11.72
C PHE A 133 5.82 3.22 10.26
N LEU A 134 5.56 1.95 10.08
CA LEU A 134 5.03 1.37 8.86
C LEU A 134 3.49 1.33 8.97
N TYR A 135 2.80 1.85 7.95
CA TYR A 135 1.40 1.63 7.70
C TYR A 135 1.25 0.74 6.47
N LEU A 136 0.69 -0.45 6.67
CA LEU A 136 0.54 -1.45 5.63
C LEU A 136 -0.93 -1.85 5.51
N THR A 137 -1.39 -2.04 4.28
CA THR A 137 -2.68 -2.71 4.04
C THR A 137 -2.54 -3.78 2.97
N VAL A 138 -3.23 -4.90 3.16
CA VAL A 138 -3.42 -5.92 2.14
C VAL A 138 -4.90 -6.21 1.97
N TRP A 139 -5.29 -6.63 0.78
CA TRP A 139 -6.67 -7.04 0.54
C TRP A 139 -7.00 -8.28 1.37
N ASN A 140 -8.19 -8.30 1.93
CA ASN A 140 -8.76 -9.51 2.51
C ASN A 140 -9.38 -10.35 1.40
N LEU A 141 -8.61 -11.31 0.91
CA LEU A 141 -9.04 -12.22 -0.17
C LEU A 141 -9.84 -13.42 0.36
N TRP A 142 -9.97 -13.57 1.68
CA TRP A 142 -10.77 -14.63 2.30
C TRP A 142 -12.29 -14.34 2.30
N GLN A 143 -12.70 -13.17 1.77
CA GLN A 143 -14.12 -12.86 1.59
C GLN A 143 -14.73 -13.78 0.52
N GLU A 144 -15.97 -14.21 0.73
CA GLU A 144 -16.73 -15.10 -0.16
C GLU A 144 -16.71 -14.65 -1.64
N LYS A 145 -16.78 -13.35 -1.89
CA LYS A 145 -16.71 -12.79 -3.27
C LYS A 145 -15.45 -13.15 -4.04
N PHE A 146 -14.35 -13.49 -3.36
CA PHE A 146 -13.08 -13.87 -3.98
C PHE A 146 -12.91 -15.38 -4.12
N ALA A 147 -13.72 -16.21 -3.45
CA ALA A 147 -13.58 -17.68 -3.45
C ALA A 147 -13.52 -18.28 -4.87
N GLN A 148 -14.31 -17.72 -5.81
CA GLN A 148 -14.33 -18.15 -7.21
C GLN A 148 -13.02 -17.85 -7.98
N TYR A 149 -12.13 -17.03 -7.43
CA TYR A 149 -10.85 -16.62 -8.04
C TYR A 149 -9.64 -17.30 -7.40
N GLN A 150 -9.86 -18.18 -6.45
CA GLN A 150 -8.79 -18.94 -5.80
C GLN A 150 -8.30 -20.06 -6.72
N ILE A 151 -6.98 -20.10 -6.92
CA ILE A 151 -6.26 -21.12 -7.67
C ILE A 151 -5.14 -21.63 -6.75
N ASP A 152 -5.28 -22.85 -6.24
CA ASP A 152 -4.34 -23.44 -5.30
C ASP A 152 -4.01 -22.51 -4.12
N ASP A 153 -2.82 -21.94 -4.07
CA ASP A 153 -2.30 -21.09 -3.00
C ASP A 153 -2.37 -19.59 -3.28
N HIS A 154 -2.96 -19.18 -4.40
CA HIS A 154 -3.08 -17.79 -4.81
C HIS A 154 -4.47 -17.46 -5.37
N PHE A 155 -4.66 -16.20 -5.73
CA PHE A 155 -5.89 -15.69 -6.32
C PHE A 155 -5.62 -15.00 -7.65
N GLU A 156 -6.40 -15.35 -8.67
CA GLU A 156 -6.41 -14.69 -9.97
C GLU A 156 -7.60 -13.74 -10.07
N VAL A 157 -7.43 -12.51 -9.57
CA VAL A 157 -8.52 -11.53 -9.48
C VAL A 157 -8.67 -10.73 -10.77
N PRO A 158 -9.79 -10.86 -11.51
CA PRO A 158 -10.00 -10.13 -12.75
C PRO A 158 -10.03 -8.62 -12.55
N TYR A 159 -9.51 -7.90 -13.55
CA TYR A 159 -9.65 -6.46 -13.66
C TYR A 159 -10.15 -6.06 -15.05
N ASN A 160 -11.31 -5.37 -15.09
CA ASN A 160 -11.98 -4.91 -16.32
C ASN A 160 -12.20 -6.02 -17.39
N LYS A 161 -12.39 -7.27 -17.01
CA LYS A 161 -12.58 -8.43 -17.90
C LYS A 161 -11.42 -8.67 -18.90
N LYS A 162 -10.33 -7.91 -18.79
CA LYS A 162 -9.20 -7.95 -19.74
C LYS A 162 -7.90 -8.42 -19.08
N TRP A 163 -7.68 -8.10 -17.82
CA TRP A 163 -6.47 -8.42 -17.11
C TRP A 163 -6.77 -9.27 -15.88
N ILE A 164 -5.81 -10.08 -15.49
CA ILE A 164 -5.84 -10.88 -14.27
C ILE A 164 -4.75 -10.37 -13.34
N ARG A 165 -5.08 -10.12 -12.09
CA ARG A 165 -4.12 -9.76 -11.04
C ARG A 165 -3.81 -10.98 -10.22
N TYR A 166 -2.54 -11.38 -10.22
CA TYR A 166 -2.04 -12.35 -9.27
C TYR A 166 -2.04 -11.74 -7.87
N CYS A 167 -2.62 -12.42 -6.90
CA CYS A 167 -2.69 -11.95 -5.52
C CYS A 167 -2.45 -13.10 -4.55
N VAL A 168 -1.68 -12.82 -3.49
CA VAL A 168 -1.49 -13.72 -2.35
C VAL A 168 -2.41 -13.30 -1.22
N ALA A 169 -3.10 -14.25 -0.62
CA ALA A 169 -3.93 -13.98 0.56
C ALA A 169 -3.07 -13.94 1.83
N PHE A 170 -3.42 -13.04 2.71
CA PHE A 170 -2.84 -12.95 4.05
C PHE A 170 -3.94 -13.11 5.09
N ASP A 171 -3.64 -13.87 6.12
CA ASP A 171 -4.32 -13.81 7.41
C ASP A 171 -3.45 -13.09 8.44
N VAL A 172 -3.97 -12.95 9.65
CA VAL A 172 -3.27 -12.28 10.75
C VAL A 172 -1.95 -12.97 11.08
N GLN A 173 -1.94 -14.33 11.11
CA GLN A 173 -0.73 -15.07 11.47
C GLN A 173 0.35 -14.93 10.42
N THR A 174 0.03 -15.21 9.16
CA THR A 174 0.97 -15.14 8.03
C THR A 174 1.60 -13.73 7.92
N LEU A 175 0.79 -12.67 8.06
CA LEU A 175 1.30 -11.33 7.97
C LEU A 175 2.13 -10.93 9.19
N THR A 176 1.78 -11.43 10.40
CA THR A 176 2.59 -11.26 11.61
C THR A 176 3.96 -11.90 11.45
N ASP A 177 4.01 -13.13 10.93
CA ASP A 177 5.27 -13.86 10.73
C ASP A 177 6.21 -13.12 9.77
N ILE A 178 5.69 -12.61 8.66
CA ILE A 178 6.47 -11.83 7.68
C ILE A 178 7.00 -10.52 8.29
N LEU A 179 6.18 -9.80 9.04
CA LEU A 179 6.58 -8.57 9.72
C LEU A 179 7.63 -8.82 10.80
N THR A 180 7.47 -9.89 11.55
CA THR A 180 8.43 -10.30 12.60
C THR A 180 9.77 -10.71 11.99
N GLU A 181 9.76 -11.48 10.89
CA GLU A 181 10.97 -11.86 10.15
C GLU A 181 11.69 -10.63 9.58
N ALA A 182 10.96 -9.63 9.11
CA ALA A 182 11.50 -8.34 8.68
C ALA A 182 11.94 -7.45 9.87
N GLY A 183 11.71 -7.89 11.11
CA GLY A 183 12.15 -7.23 12.35
C GLY A 183 11.21 -6.12 12.83
N PHE A 184 9.97 -6.07 12.40
CA PHE A 184 8.97 -5.12 12.88
C PHE A 184 8.28 -5.61 14.15
N ASN A 185 7.92 -4.64 15.02
CA ASN A 185 7.01 -4.86 16.14
C ASN A 185 5.60 -4.38 15.73
N VAL A 186 4.64 -5.30 15.66
CA VAL A 186 3.25 -4.98 15.32
C VAL A 186 2.56 -4.30 16.50
N GLU A 187 2.10 -3.05 16.32
CA GLU A 187 1.33 -2.31 17.32
C GLU A 187 -0.18 -2.51 17.16
N GLU A 188 -0.65 -2.47 15.91
CA GLU A 188 -2.06 -2.69 15.58
C GLU A 188 -2.14 -3.60 14.34
N MET A 189 -3.03 -4.59 14.40
CA MET A 189 -3.44 -5.38 13.25
C MET A 189 -4.94 -5.70 13.37
N PHE A 190 -5.70 -5.40 12.33
CA PHE A 190 -7.14 -5.63 12.34
C PHE A 190 -7.72 -5.61 10.93
N TYR A 191 -8.79 -6.33 10.73
CA TYR A 191 -9.60 -6.17 9.53
C TYR A 191 -10.42 -4.88 9.61
N ALA A 192 -10.48 -4.15 8.50
CA ALA A 192 -11.25 -2.91 8.42
C ALA A 192 -12.29 -2.98 7.30
N GLY A 193 -13.49 -2.50 7.61
CA GLY A 193 -14.62 -2.41 6.70
C GLY A 193 -14.49 -1.25 5.70
N GLN A 194 -15.50 -1.08 4.86
CA GLN A 194 -15.53 -0.03 3.85
C GLN A 194 -15.52 1.38 4.44
N ASP A 195 -16.11 1.55 5.60
CA ASP A 195 -16.16 2.79 6.38
C ASP A 195 -14.85 3.07 7.15
N GLY A 196 -13.87 2.15 7.11
CA GLY A 196 -12.63 2.21 7.87
C GLY A 196 -12.76 1.79 9.34
N GLY A 197 -13.93 1.35 9.77
CA GLY A 197 -14.15 0.77 11.10
C GLY A 197 -13.54 -0.62 11.23
N ARG A 198 -13.29 -1.06 12.49
CA ARG A 198 -12.86 -2.45 12.76
C ARG A 198 -13.97 -3.41 12.36
N ALA A 199 -13.59 -4.48 11.69
CA ALA A 199 -14.46 -5.55 11.23
C ALA A 199 -13.86 -6.92 11.58
N ASP A 200 -14.61 -7.98 11.38
CA ASP A 200 -14.09 -9.35 11.38
C ASP A 200 -13.51 -9.73 10.01
N MET A 201 -12.97 -10.94 9.90
CA MET A 201 -12.41 -11.45 8.65
C MET A 201 -13.47 -11.58 7.55
N ILE A 202 -14.74 -11.83 7.88
CA ILE A 202 -15.82 -12.02 6.90
C ILE A 202 -16.20 -10.69 6.25
N ASN A 203 -16.33 -9.63 7.05
CA ASN A 203 -16.85 -8.33 6.64
C ASN A 203 -15.74 -7.30 6.31
N GLY A 204 -14.52 -7.52 6.78
CA GLY A 204 -13.38 -6.63 6.54
C GLY A 204 -12.94 -6.66 5.09
N GLN A 205 -12.69 -5.49 4.49
CA GLN A 205 -12.20 -5.39 3.12
C GLN A 205 -10.69 -5.54 3.01
N ASN A 206 -9.98 -5.07 4.02
CA ASN A 206 -8.53 -5.14 4.09
C ASN A 206 -8.06 -5.53 5.49
N LEU A 207 -6.93 -6.20 5.55
CA LEU A 207 -6.15 -6.34 6.77
C LEU A 207 -5.21 -5.13 6.86
N VAL A 208 -5.29 -4.40 7.98
CA VAL A 208 -4.54 -3.17 8.26
C VAL A 208 -3.50 -3.46 9.32
N VAL A 209 -2.31 -2.96 9.11
CA VAL A 209 -1.19 -3.08 10.06
C VAL A 209 -0.59 -1.71 10.34
N VAL A 210 -0.26 -1.49 11.60
CA VAL A 210 0.68 -0.45 12.05
C VAL A 210 1.80 -1.12 12.83
N ALA A 211 3.03 -0.89 12.43
CA ALA A 211 4.19 -1.52 13.04
C ALA A 211 5.34 -0.53 13.23
N ARG A 212 6.20 -0.79 14.20
CA ARG A 212 7.41 -0.02 14.51
C ARG A 212 8.68 -0.76 14.11
N ALA A 213 9.71 0.04 13.79
CA ALA A 213 11.03 -0.47 13.47
C ALA A 213 11.79 -0.93 14.73
#